data_536eeb1b897b6fc01692592071f55e40
#
_entry.id   536eeb1b897b6fc01692592071f55e40
#
_cell.length_a   1.000
_cell.length_b   1.000
_cell.length_c   1.000
_cell.angle_alpha   90.00
_cell.angle_beta   90.00
_cell.angle_gamma   90.00
#
_symmetry.space_group_name_H-M   'P 1'
#
loop_
_entity.id
_entity.type
_entity.pdbx_description
1 polymer ?
#
loop_
_entity_poly.entity_id
_entity_poly.type
_entity_poly.pdbx_seq_one_letter_code
_entity_poly.pdbx_strand_id
1 'polypeptide(L)'
;LEFHPDFPEPPWLYLVQSYADGGSIANRLIRYSWVDGELADPRVLIDSILGNTYHDGARIALGPDGYLYVTTGDAGREALAQDPDSLNGKVLRVTLAGEPAPENPFGNEVFSLGHRNAQGLVFRPRSGALYITEHGPDDNDEVARVDRGENHGWPQVHGFCDNDVPGELAFCEEVEVTEPLAAWTPT
;
A
#
# COMPACT_ATOMS: atom_id res chain seq x y z
N LEU A 1 -12.27 1.22 -2.20
CA LEU A 1 -13.39 1.06 -1.27
C LEU A 1 -13.46 -0.39 -0.81
N GLU A 2 -13.74 -0.63 0.48
CA GLU A 2 -13.94 -1.95 1.08
C GLU A 2 -15.11 -1.87 2.08
N PHE A 3 -15.89 -2.94 2.21
CA PHE A 3 -16.97 -3.04 3.19
C PHE A 3 -16.48 -3.70 4.48
N HIS A 4 -17.15 -3.37 5.60
CA HIS A 4 -16.97 -4.14 6.83
C HIS A 4 -17.34 -5.61 6.60
N PRO A 5 -16.61 -6.58 7.18
CA PRO A 5 -16.89 -8.02 6.93
C PRO A 5 -18.32 -8.43 7.29
N ASP A 6 -18.92 -7.79 8.27
CA ASP A 6 -20.30 -8.07 8.72
C ASP A 6 -21.32 -7.08 8.12
N PHE A 7 -20.95 -6.32 7.07
CA PHE A 7 -21.91 -5.41 6.43
C PHE A 7 -23.21 -6.16 6.06
N PRO A 8 -24.40 -5.63 6.32
CA PRO A 8 -24.70 -4.24 6.72
C PRO A 8 -24.77 -3.96 8.22
N GLU A 9 -24.37 -4.86 9.12
CA GLU A 9 -24.35 -4.65 10.56
C GLU A 9 -22.97 -4.97 11.16
N PRO A 10 -22.10 -3.93 11.37
CA PRO A 10 -22.36 -2.50 11.20
C PRO A 10 -22.33 -2.06 9.73
N PRO A 11 -23.04 -0.98 9.36
CA PRO A 11 -23.14 -0.49 7.98
C PRO A 11 -21.91 0.33 7.58
N TRP A 12 -20.72 -0.19 7.82
CA TRP A 12 -19.48 0.54 7.62
C TRP A 12 -18.82 0.19 6.30
N LEU A 13 -18.22 1.21 5.70
CA LEU A 13 -17.36 1.07 4.54
C LEU A 13 -16.13 1.97 4.69
N TYR A 14 -15.05 1.54 4.07
CA TYR A 14 -13.73 2.13 4.17
C TYR A 14 -13.29 2.67 2.81
N LEU A 15 -12.73 3.87 2.81
CA LEU A 15 -12.20 4.52 1.59
C LEU A 15 -10.81 5.07 1.87
N VAL A 16 -9.97 5.06 0.86
CA VAL A 16 -8.82 5.96 0.79
C VAL A 16 -9.25 7.17 -0.04
N GLN A 17 -8.98 8.36 0.46
CA GLN A 17 -9.39 9.62 -0.12
C GLN A 17 -8.23 10.60 -0.15
N SER A 18 -7.97 11.18 -1.33
CA SER A 18 -7.09 12.34 -1.45
C SER A 18 -7.87 13.62 -1.13
N TYR A 19 -7.24 14.56 -0.47
CA TYR A 19 -7.84 15.84 -0.10
C TYR A 19 -6.81 16.98 -0.14
N ALA A 20 -7.29 18.22 -0.25
CA ALA A 20 -6.43 19.39 -0.16
C ALA A 20 -6.08 19.69 1.30
N ASP A 21 -4.80 19.83 1.59
CA ASP A 21 -4.26 20.15 2.91
C ASP A 21 -3.30 21.34 2.82
N GLY A 22 -3.76 22.52 3.20
CA GLY A 22 -2.94 23.73 3.28
C GLY A 22 -2.19 24.13 2.00
N GLY A 23 -2.71 23.77 0.82
CA GLY A 23 -2.07 23.99 -0.49
C GLY A 23 -1.24 22.80 -0.99
N SER A 24 -1.21 21.72 -0.22
CA SER A 24 -0.67 20.40 -0.58
C SER A 24 -1.81 19.41 -0.81
N ILE A 25 -1.47 18.20 -1.27
CA ILE A 25 -2.37 17.05 -1.33
C ILE A 25 -1.95 16.07 -0.22
N ALA A 26 -2.91 15.54 0.48
CA ALA A 26 -2.73 14.44 1.42
C ALA A 26 -3.75 13.34 1.14
N ASN A 27 -3.43 12.12 1.57
CA ASN A 27 -4.31 10.96 1.53
C ASN A 27 -4.70 10.57 2.95
N ARG A 28 -5.88 9.97 3.08
CA ARG A 28 -6.36 9.44 4.36
C ARG A 28 -7.17 8.17 4.18
N LEU A 29 -7.09 7.27 5.14
CA LEU A 29 -8.03 6.19 5.30
C LEU A 29 -9.19 6.69 6.15
N ILE A 30 -10.41 6.58 5.63
CA ILE A 30 -11.61 7.07 6.28
C ILE A 30 -12.70 6.01 6.25
N ARG A 31 -13.44 5.87 7.35
CA ARG A 31 -14.62 5.03 7.47
C ARG A 31 -15.87 5.88 7.43
N TYR A 32 -16.88 5.41 6.71
CA TYR A 32 -18.24 5.97 6.71
C TYR A 32 -19.24 4.93 7.17
N SER A 33 -20.39 5.40 7.64
CA SER A 33 -21.61 4.62 7.78
C SER A 33 -22.46 4.76 6.51
N TRP A 34 -23.07 3.68 6.05
CA TRP A 34 -24.05 3.69 4.96
C TRP A 34 -25.46 3.77 5.58
N VAL A 35 -26.12 4.91 5.47
CA VAL A 35 -27.43 5.19 6.06
C VAL A 35 -28.37 5.75 5.00
N ASP A 36 -29.49 5.10 4.78
CA ASP A 36 -30.55 5.54 3.85
C ASP A 36 -30.09 5.86 2.42
N GLY A 37 -29.04 5.15 1.94
CA GLY A 37 -28.49 5.33 0.61
C GLY A 37 -27.39 6.39 0.51
N GLU A 38 -26.93 6.95 1.62
CA GLU A 38 -25.92 8.00 1.69
C GLU A 38 -24.76 7.62 2.63
N LEU A 39 -23.61 8.26 2.40
CA LEU A 39 -22.45 8.20 3.28
C LEU A 39 -22.64 9.17 4.44
N ALA A 40 -22.60 8.65 5.67
CA ALA A 40 -22.76 9.40 6.91
C ALA A 40 -21.61 9.12 7.88
N ASP A 41 -21.52 9.91 8.95
CA ASP A 41 -20.64 9.72 10.10
C ASP A 41 -19.16 9.44 9.73
N PRO A 42 -18.51 10.33 8.98
CA PRO A 42 -17.11 10.15 8.60
C PRO A 42 -16.20 10.05 9.82
N ARG A 43 -15.35 9.02 9.83
CA ARG A 43 -14.31 8.84 10.84
C ARG A 43 -12.98 8.62 10.18
N VAL A 44 -12.07 9.56 10.31
CA VAL A 44 -10.69 9.43 9.84
C VAL A 44 -9.99 8.38 10.72
N LEU A 45 -9.38 7.39 10.08
CA LEU A 45 -8.66 6.29 10.71
C LEU A 45 -7.15 6.50 10.64
N ILE A 46 -6.65 6.86 9.45
CA ILE A 46 -5.25 7.28 9.23
C ILE A 46 -5.32 8.60 8.48
N ASP A 47 -4.55 9.59 8.90
CA ASP A 47 -4.53 10.92 8.29
C ASP A 47 -3.14 11.28 7.79
N SER A 48 -3.08 12.34 6.99
CA SER A 48 -1.85 13.03 6.61
C SER A 48 -0.80 12.14 5.92
N ILE A 49 -1.22 11.07 5.23
CA ILE A 49 -0.34 10.35 4.31
C ILE A 49 -0.02 11.34 3.18
N LEU A 50 1.26 11.55 2.91
CA LEU A 50 1.63 12.49 1.85
C LEU A 50 1.02 12.06 0.51
N GLY A 51 0.40 13.01 -0.18
CA GLY A 51 -0.20 12.83 -1.49
C GLY A 51 0.43 13.71 -2.55
N ASN A 52 0.12 13.40 -3.80
CA ASN A 52 0.53 14.17 -4.97
C ASN A 52 -0.58 14.08 -6.04
N THR A 53 -0.32 14.60 -7.23
CA THR A 53 -1.14 14.40 -8.43
C THR A 53 -0.90 13.03 -9.11
N TYR A 54 0.04 12.27 -8.60
CA TYR A 54 0.43 10.93 -9.06
C TYR A 54 1.03 10.13 -7.91
N HIS A 55 1.07 8.80 -8.03
CA HIS A 55 1.65 7.86 -7.08
C HIS A 55 1.00 7.90 -5.69
N ASP A 56 -0.31 7.90 -5.65
CA ASP A 56 -1.07 7.86 -4.39
C ASP A 56 -1.44 6.42 -3.94
N GLY A 57 -1.27 5.41 -4.80
CA GLY A 57 -1.65 4.03 -4.51
C GLY A 57 -3.16 3.89 -4.32
N ALA A 58 -3.60 3.76 -3.06
CA ALA A 58 -5.01 3.83 -2.62
C ALA A 58 -5.88 2.59 -2.87
N ARG A 59 -5.30 1.40 -3.12
CA ARG A 59 -6.08 0.17 -3.08
C ARG A 59 -6.28 -0.27 -1.63
N ILE A 60 -7.48 -0.81 -1.34
CA ILE A 60 -7.84 -1.34 -0.02
C ILE A 60 -8.50 -2.70 -0.17
N ALA A 61 -8.20 -3.62 0.71
CA ALA A 61 -8.85 -4.92 0.83
C ALA A 61 -8.85 -5.42 2.27
N LEU A 62 -9.87 -6.20 2.63
CA LEU A 62 -9.92 -6.93 3.89
C LEU A 62 -9.12 -8.24 3.73
N GLY A 63 -8.14 -8.43 4.60
CA GLY A 63 -7.37 -9.66 4.67
C GLY A 63 -8.13 -10.83 5.32
N PRO A 64 -7.74 -12.08 5.03
CA PRO A 64 -8.34 -13.26 5.66
C PRO A 64 -8.10 -13.33 7.17
N ASP A 65 -7.20 -12.51 7.70
CA ASP A 65 -6.88 -12.33 9.11
C ASP A 65 -7.76 -11.26 9.79
N GLY A 66 -8.69 -10.64 9.04
CA GLY A 66 -9.64 -9.66 9.54
C GLY A 66 -9.09 -8.23 9.66
N TYR A 67 -7.91 -7.94 9.11
CA TYR A 67 -7.32 -6.60 9.06
C TYR A 67 -7.49 -5.96 7.68
N LEU A 68 -7.48 -4.62 7.64
CA LEU A 68 -7.45 -3.86 6.40
C LEU A 68 -6.02 -3.75 5.89
N TYR A 69 -5.83 -4.01 4.61
CA TYR A 69 -4.59 -3.77 3.88
C TYR A 69 -4.80 -2.62 2.91
N VAL A 70 -3.87 -1.69 2.91
CA VAL A 70 -3.96 -0.45 2.13
C VAL A 70 -2.64 -0.22 1.42
N THR A 71 -2.66 -0.04 0.10
CA THR A 71 -1.45 0.38 -0.63
C THR A 71 -1.33 1.90 -0.62
N THR A 72 -0.12 2.39 -0.47
CA THR A 72 0.24 3.80 -0.61
C THR A 72 1.33 3.97 -1.64
N GLY A 73 1.29 5.06 -2.41
CA GLY A 73 2.37 5.41 -3.31
C GLY A 73 3.44 6.25 -2.62
N ASP A 74 4.58 6.43 -3.31
CA ASP A 74 5.69 7.27 -2.85
C ASP A 74 5.40 8.77 -2.95
N ALA A 75 4.29 9.17 -3.59
CA ALA A 75 3.89 10.55 -3.86
C ALA A 75 4.99 11.35 -4.59
N GLY A 76 5.83 10.69 -5.40
CA GLY A 76 6.98 11.28 -6.07
C GLY A 76 8.14 11.65 -5.13
N ARG A 77 8.17 11.08 -3.93
CA ARG A 77 9.26 11.18 -2.97
C ARG A 77 9.83 9.80 -2.69
N GLU A 78 10.52 9.28 -3.65
CA GLU A 78 11.02 7.91 -3.76
C GLU A 78 11.71 7.41 -2.48
N ALA A 79 12.53 8.24 -1.84
CA ALA A 79 13.25 7.87 -0.61
C ALA A 79 12.31 7.45 0.55
N LEU A 80 11.05 7.91 0.55
CA LEU A 80 10.07 7.54 1.58
C LEU A 80 9.69 6.05 1.49
N ALA A 81 9.84 5.43 0.32
CA ALA A 81 9.53 4.01 0.15
C ALA A 81 10.40 3.11 1.03
N GLN A 82 11.66 3.49 1.27
CA GLN A 82 12.62 2.74 2.09
C GLN A 82 12.61 3.16 3.58
N ASP A 83 11.92 4.25 3.94
CA ASP A 83 11.82 4.70 5.32
C ASP A 83 10.69 3.93 6.05
N PRO A 84 10.98 3.06 7.03
CA PRO A 84 9.98 2.28 7.74
C PRO A 84 9.06 3.13 8.64
N ASP A 85 9.43 4.37 8.95
CA ASP A 85 8.60 5.30 9.73
C ASP A 85 7.66 6.12 8.84
N SER A 86 7.83 6.07 7.51
CA SER A 86 6.94 6.69 6.53
C SER A 86 5.79 5.77 6.15
N LEU A 87 4.60 6.33 5.94
CA LEU A 87 3.45 5.61 5.39
C LEU A 87 3.40 5.60 3.86
N ASN A 88 4.36 6.25 3.18
CA ASN A 88 4.42 6.34 1.72
C ASN A 88 5.26 5.22 1.09
N GLY A 89 4.82 4.69 -0.04
CA GLY A 89 5.48 3.57 -0.72
C GLY A 89 5.41 2.27 0.09
N LYS A 90 4.22 1.94 0.60
CA LYS A 90 3.98 0.83 1.54
C LYS A 90 2.76 -0.01 1.18
N VAL A 91 2.75 -1.22 1.68
CA VAL A 91 1.49 -1.88 2.06
C VAL A 91 1.33 -1.67 3.56
N LEU A 92 0.24 -1.05 3.96
CA LEU A 92 -0.14 -0.87 5.36
C LEU A 92 -1.08 -2.01 5.78
N ARG A 93 -1.01 -2.42 7.06
CA ARG A 93 -1.93 -3.39 7.66
C ARG A 93 -2.43 -2.85 8.99
N VAL A 94 -3.74 -2.63 9.07
CA VAL A 94 -4.36 -1.94 10.21
C VAL A 94 -5.64 -2.64 10.67
N THR A 95 -6.02 -2.42 11.89
CA THR A 95 -7.31 -2.86 12.42
C THR A 95 -8.46 -2.13 11.74
N LEU A 96 -9.69 -2.61 11.91
CA LEU A 96 -10.91 -1.93 11.44
C LEU A 96 -11.14 -0.57 12.14
N ALA A 97 -10.36 -0.25 13.17
CA ALA A 97 -10.34 1.04 13.86
C ALA A 97 -9.22 1.98 13.37
N GLY A 98 -8.33 1.49 12.47
CA GLY A 98 -7.21 2.25 11.92
C GLY A 98 -5.93 2.19 12.74
N GLU A 99 -5.88 1.38 13.80
CA GLU A 99 -4.68 1.18 14.61
C GLU A 99 -3.73 0.19 13.93
N PRO A 100 -2.41 0.27 14.16
CA PRO A 100 -1.48 -0.75 13.68
C PRO A 100 -1.95 -2.15 14.04
N ALA A 101 -1.97 -3.07 13.08
CA ALA A 101 -2.36 -4.44 13.38
C ALA A 101 -1.28 -5.13 14.23
N PRO A 102 -1.67 -6.03 15.15
CA PRO A 102 -0.70 -6.80 15.94
C PRO A 102 0.31 -7.53 15.05
N GLU A 103 1.53 -7.63 15.55
CA GLU A 103 2.65 -8.30 14.86
C GLU A 103 3.11 -7.62 13.56
N ASN A 104 2.71 -6.39 13.26
CA ASN A 104 3.33 -5.63 12.20
C ASN A 104 4.85 -5.52 12.42
N PRO A 105 5.66 -5.69 11.36
CA PRO A 105 7.10 -5.93 11.50
C PRO A 105 7.88 -4.71 12.01
N PHE A 106 7.36 -3.49 11.78
CA PHE A 106 8.04 -2.24 12.11
C PHE A 106 7.46 -1.53 13.34
N GLY A 107 6.45 -2.12 14.00
CA GLY A 107 5.83 -1.55 15.21
C GLY A 107 4.85 -0.39 14.93
N ASN A 108 4.50 -0.17 13.69
CA ASN A 108 3.55 0.81 13.19
C ASN A 108 2.60 0.17 12.17
N GLU A 109 1.94 0.94 11.31
CA GLU A 109 0.98 0.47 10.30
C GLU A 109 1.63 -0.30 9.14
N VAL A 110 2.95 -0.20 8.96
CA VAL A 110 3.67 -0.76 7.79
C VAL A 110 3.74 -2.28 7.86
N PHE A 111 3.31 -2.93 6.78
CA PHE A 111 3.36 -4.39 6.57
C PHE A 111 4.53 -4.78 5.66
N SER A 112 4.72 -4.08 4.55
CA SER A 112 5.86 -4.17 3.63
C SER A 112 6.25 -2.80 3.13
N LEU A 113 7.47 -2.66 2.63
CA LEU A 113 8.05 -1.39 2.17
C LEU A 113 8.74 -1.54 0.81
N GLY A 114 9.23 -0.42 0.26
CA GLY A 114 9.93 -0.44 -1.02
C GLY A 114 8.98 -0.49 -2.22
N HIS A 115 7.81 0.12 -2.12
CA HIS A 115 6.82 0.22 -3.18
C HIS A 115 6.81 1.62 -3.81
N ARG A 116 6.61 1.68 -5.14
CA ARG A 116 6.48 2.94 -5.88
C ARG A 116 5.03 3.42 -5.94
N ASN A 117 4.16 2.65 -6.59
CA ASN A 117 2.76 3.01 -6.80
C ASN A 117 1.89 1.77 -7.04
N ALA A 118 1.70 0.98 -6.01
CA ALA A 118 0.86 -0.21 -6.06
C ALA A 118 -0.63 0.16 -6.17
N GLN A 119 -1.27 -0.20 -7.28
CA GLN A 119 -2.68 0.10 -7.57
C GLN A 119 -3.58 -1.13 -7.59
N GLY A 120 -3.02 -2.33 -7.70
CA GLY A 120 -3.73 -3.58 -7.50
C GLY A 120 -3.41 -4.19 -6.15
N LEU A 121 -4.40 -4.78 -5.48
CA LEU A 121 -4.22 -5.55 -4.24
C LEU A 121 -5.31 -6.59 -4.15
N VAL A 122 -4.93 -7.86 -3.97
CA VAL A 122 -5.88 -8.96 -3.87
C VAL A 122 -5.33 -10.10 -3.03
N PHE A 123 -6.19 -10.72 -2.26
CA PHE A 123 -5.91 -11.98 -1.57
C PHE A 123 -6.36 -13.18 -2.40
N ARG A 124 -5.46 -14.16 -2.58
CA ARG A 124 -5.83 -15.43 -3.22
C ARG A 124 -6.79 -16.21 -2.32
N PRO A 125 -8.02 -16.53 -2.77
CA PRO A 125 -9.09 -17.03 -1.89
C PRO A 125 -8.76 -18.31 -1.11
N ARG A 126 -7.91 -19.19 -1.66
CA ARG A 126 -7.60 -20.50 -1.02
C ARG A 126 -6.40 -20.49 -0.11
N SER A 127 -5.40 -19.67 -0.41
CA SER A 127 -4.14 -19.64 0.34
C SER A 127 -4.03 -18.45 1.28
N GLY A 128 -4.84 -17.40 1.08
CA GLY A 128 -4.69 -16.13 1.79
C GLY A 128 -3.45 -15.32 1.39
N ALA A 129 -2.68 -15.76 0.39
CA ALA A 129 -1.52 -15.02 -0.07
C ALA A 129 -1.93 -13.68 -0.70
N LEU A 130 -1.22 -12.61 -0.33
CA LEU A 130 -1.42 -11.27 -0.84
C LEU A 130 -0.63 -11.06 -2.14
N TYR A 131 -1.25 -10.46 -3.11
CA TYR A 131 -0.64 -10.04 -4.38
C TYR A 131 -0.96 -8.58 -4.65
N ILE A 132 0.01 -7.87 -5.23
CA ILE A 132 -0.15 -6.51 -5.72
C ILE A 132 0.22 -6.43 -7.19
N THR A 133 -0.27 -5.39 -7.87
CA THR A 133 0.28 -4.90 -9.13
C THR A 133 0.76 -3.49 -8.93
N GLU A 134 1.92 -3.19 -9.49
CA GLU A 134 2.62 -1.93 -9.28
C GLU A 134 3.11 -1.36 -10.60
N HIS A 135 3.07 -0.02 -10.72
CA HIS A 135 3.67 0.68 -11.84
C HIS A 135 5.16 0.91 -11.62
N GLY A 136 5.97 0.48 -12.59
CA GLY A 136 7.36 0.87 -12.72
C GLY A 136 7.54 2.33 -13.17
N PRO A 137 8.79 2.85 -13.26
CA PRO A 137 9.04 4.23 -13.66
C PRO A 137 8.73 4.48 -15.15
N ASP A 138 9.43 3.83 -16.06
CA ASP A 138 9.23 3.90 -17.53
C ASP A 138 8.94 2.50 -18.10
N ASP A 139 9.38 1.49 -17.39
CA ASP A 139 9.23 0.06 -17.63
C ASP A 139 9.07 -0.67 -16.29
N ASN A 140 9.13 -2.00 -16.30
CA ASN A 140 9.04 -2.83 -15.11
C ASN A 140 7.76 -2.62 -14.29
N ASP A 141 6.59 -2.46 -14.97
CA ASP A 141 5.31 -2.74 -14.31
C ASP A 141 5.32 -4.18 -13.82
N GLU A 142 4.84 -4.43 -12.62
CA GLU A 142 5.06 -5.73 -11.99
C GLU A 142 3.84 -6.32 -11.28
N VAL A 143 3.91 -7.64 -11.07
CA VAL A 143 3.10 -8.39 -10.12
C VAL A 143 4.01 -8.95 -9.06
N ALA A 144 3.75 -8.62 -7.82
CA ALA A 144 4.48 -9.16 -6.67
C ALA A 144 3.55 -9.90 -5.71
N ARG A 145 4.09 -10.93 -5.05
CA ARG A 145 3.54 -11.47 -3.83
C ARG A 145 4.15 -10.70 -2.67
N VAL A 146 3.34 -10.38 -1.67
CA VAL A 146 3.77 -9.59 -0.53
C VAL A 146 3.57 -10.38 0.76
N ASP A 147 4.64 -10.56 1.50
CA ASP A 147 4.61 -11.13 2.85
C ASP A 147 5.09 -10.08 3.89
N ARG A 148 4.92 -10.39 5.16
CA ARG A 148 5.20 -9.48 6.27
C ARG A 148 6.69 -9.15 6.37
N GLY A 149 7.02 -7.85 6.36
CA GLY A 149 8.38 -7.34 6.57
C GLY A 149 9.23 -7.31 5.32
N GLU A 150 8.69 -7.69 4.17
CA GLU A 150 9.40 -7.67 2.91
C GLU A 150 9.71 -6.25 2.42
N ASN A 151 10.85 -6.14 1.74
CA ASN A 151 11.28 -4.95 1.03
C ASN A 151 11.31 -5.25 -0.48
N HIS A 152 10.52 -4.50 -1.24
CA HIS A 152 10.40 -4.66 -2.70
C HIS A 152 11.37 -3.79 -3.51
N GLY A 153 12.30 -3.11 -2.85
CA GLY A 153 13.50 -2.53 -3.44
C GLY A 153 13.38 -1.11 -3.99
N TRP A 154 12.19 -0.61 -4.32
CA TRP A 154 12.04 0.76 -4.82
C TRP A 154 12.60 1.81 -3.84
N PRO A 155 13.36 2.83 -4.27
CA PRO A 155 13.71 3.17 -5.66
C PRO A 155 15.04 2.60 -6.17
N GLN A 156 15.73 1.78 -5.40
CA GLN A 156 17.04 1.25 -5.76
C GLN A 156 16.96 0.08 -6.73
N VAL A 157 15.82 -0.61 -6.77
CA VAL A 157 15.56 -1.75 -7.66
C VAL A 157 14.35 -1.46 -8.53
N HIS A 158 14.44 -1.75 -9.82
CA HIS A 158 13.38 -1.62 -10.79
C HIS A 158 13.03 -3.02 -11.34
N GLY A 159 12.07 -3.70 -10.74
CA GLY A 159 11.72 -5.08 -11.08
C GLY A 159 12.65 -6.09 -10.42
N PHE A 160 13.50 -6.73 -11.20
CA PHE A 160 14.45 -7.75 -10.72
C PHE A 160 15.80 -7.15 -10.33
N CYS A 161 16.55 -7.85 -9.48
CA CYS A 161 17.94 -7.50 -9.15
C CYS A 161 18.87 -7.93 -10.31
N ASP A 162 18.84 -7.22 -11.45
CA ASP A 162 19.54 -7.61 -12.69
C ASP A 162 20.49 -6.56 -13.26
N ASN A 163 20.64 -5.43 -12.54
CA ASN A 163 21.50 -4.30 -12.86
C ASN A 163 20.99 -3.39 -13.99
N ASP A 164 19.68 -3.30 -14.14
CA ASP A 164 19.04 -2.34 -15.06
C ASP A 164 19.26 -0.90 -14.60
N VAL A 165 19.43 -0.69 -13.28
CA VAL A 165 19.79 0.63 -12.72
C VAL A 165 21.14 0.59 -12.00
N PRO A 166 21.90 1.70 -12.01
CA PRO A 166 23.20 1.77 -11.37
C PRO A 166 23.11 1.56 -9.83
N GLY A 167 23.85 0.56 -9.32
CA GLY A 167 23.92 0.28 -7.88
C GLY A 167 22.91 -0.73 -7.37
N GLU A 168 21.99 -1.19 -8.21
CA GLU A 168 20.94 -2.15 -7.88
C GLU A 168 21.48 -3.45 -7.29
N LEU A 169 22.46 -4.10 -7.96
CA LEU A 169 23.05 -5.34 -7.45
C LEU A 169 23.72 -5.14 -6.09
N ALA A 170 24.41 -4.00 -5.89
CA ALA A 170 25.02 -3.71 -4.59
C ALA A 170 23.98 -3.54 -3.50
N PHE A 171 22.84 -2.91 -3.81
CA PHE A 171 21.73 -2.80 -2.88
C PHE A 171 21.13 -4.17 -2.56
N CYS A 172 20.90 -5.02 -3.58
CA CYS A 172 20.39 -6.38 -3.40
C CYS A 172 21.34 -7.31 -2.63
N GLU A 173 22.66 -7.03 -2.65
CA GLU A 173 23.64 -7.75 -1.82
C GLU A 173 23.60 -7.33 -0.34
N GLU A 174 23.23 -6.06 -0.06
CA GLU A 174 23.19 -5.50 1.29
C GLU A 174 21.81 -5.64 1.94
N VAL A 175 20.74 -5.62 1.14
CA VAL A 175 19.35 -5.64 1.59
C VAL A 175 18.65 -6.85 0.99
N GLU A 176 17.96 -7.62 1.82
CA GLU A 176 17.11 -8.69 1.32
C GLU A 176 15.91 -8.09 0.57
N VAL A 177 15.98 -8.12 -0.77
CA VAL A 177 14.93 -7.63 -1.66
C VAL A 177 14.04 -8.79 -2.09
N THR A 178 12.73 -8.60 -1.99
CA THR A 178 11.74 -9.53 -2.55
C THR A 178 11.44 -9.14 -3.99
N GLU A 179 11.94 -9.92 -4.92
CA GLU A 179 11.72 -9.72 -6.36
C GLU A 179 10.26 -9.98 -6.77
N PRO A 180 9.77 -9.32 -7.83
CA PRO A 180 8.44 -9.58 -8.36
C PRO A 180 8.33 -10.99 -8.97
N LEU A 181 7.11 -11.48 -9.10
CA LEU A 181 6.80 -12.73 -9.81
C LEU A 181 6.91 -12.57 -11.32
N ALA A 182 6.66 -11.37 -11.81
CA ALA A 182 6.77 -10.97 -13.19
C ALA A 182 6.90 -9.44 -13.29
N ALA A 183 7.70 -8.99 -14.24
CA ALA A 183 7.80 -7.60 -14.64
C ALA A 183 7.69 -7.50 -16.16
N TRP A 184 7.18 -6.37 -16.67
CA TRP A 184 7.04 -6.13 -18.11
C TRP A 184 7.06 -4.63 -18.43
N THR A 185 7.48 -4.31 -19.65
CA THR A 185 7.38 -2.94 -20.18
C THR A 185 5.95 -2.70 -20.66
N PRO A 186 5.25 -1.65 -20.18
CA PRO A 186 3.94 -1.26 -20.71
C PRO A 186 4.01 -0.93 -22.21
N THR A 187 2.97 -1.28 -22.96
CA THR A 187 2.88 -1.02 -24.42
C THR A 187 1.94 0.15 -24.70
#